data_45275b7f4073a42b1a18ac5d3ed2f4d4
#
_entry.id   45275b7f4073a42b1a18ac5d3ed2f4d4
#
_cell.length_a   1.000
_cell.length_b   1.000
_cell.length_c   1.000
_cell.angle_alpha   90.00
_cell.angle_beta   90.00
_cell.angle_gamma   90.00
#
_symmetry.space_group_name_H-M   'P 1'
#
loop_
_entity.id
_entity.type
_entity.pdbx_description
1 polymer ?
#
loop_
_entity_poly.entity_id
_entity_poly.type
_entity_poly.pdbx_seq_one_letter_code
_entity_poly.pdbx_strand_id
1 'polypeptide(L)'
;MAQQTPMYEQHTLCGARMVDFHGWMMPLHYGSQIDEHHAVRTDAGMFDVSHMTIVDLRGSRTREFLRYLLANDVAKLTKSGKALYSGMLNASGGVIDDLIVYYFTEDFFRLVVNSATREKDLSWITQHAEPFGIEITVRDDLSMIAVQGPNAQAKAATLFNDAQRQAVEGMKPFFGVQAGDLFIATTGYTGEAGYEIALPNEKAADFWRALVEAGVKPCGLGARDTLRLEAGMNLYGQEMDETISPLAANMGWTIAWEPADRDFIGREALEVQREHGTEKLVGLVMTEKGVLRNELPVRFTDAQGNQHEGIITSGTFSPTLGYSIALARVPEGIGETAIVQIRNREMPVKVTKPVFVRNGKAVA
;
A
#
# COMPACT_ATOMS: atom_id res chain seq x y z
N MET A 1 -10.28 17.33 17.34
CA MET A 1 -8.93 17.82 17.01
C MET A 1 -8.14 16.64 16.42
N ALA A 2 -7.42 16.85 15.31
CA ALA A 2 -6.66 15.77 14.68
C ALA A 2 -5.50 15.32 15.58
N GLN A 3 -5.20 14.02 15.54
CA GLN A 3 -4.08 13.45 16.29
C GLN A 3 -2.74 13.85 15.69
N GLN A 4 -1.72 13.87 16.51
CA GLN A 4 -0.35 14.15 16.10
C GLN A 4 0.51 12.91 16.31
N THR A 5 1.41 12.63 15.35
CA THR A 5 2.39 11.57 15.54
C THR A 5 3.51 12.03 16.48
N PRO A 6 4.31 11.12 17.04
CA PRO A 6 5.48 11.51 17.83
C PRO A 6 6.52 12.35 17.08
N MET A 7 6.43 12.40 15.75
CA MET A 7 7.34 13.19 14.90
C MET A 7 6.75 14.52 14.44
N TYR A 8 5.58 14.90 14.93
CA TYR A 8 4.88 16.11 14.49
C TYR A 8 5.77 17.35 14.52
N GLU A 9 6.46 17.59 15.62
CA GLU A 9 7.34 18.76 15.76
C GLU A 9 8.50 18.73 14.75
N GLN A 10 9.00 17.55 14.44
CA GLN A 10 10.07 17.39 13.47
C GLN A 10 9.60 17.78 12.05
N HIS A 11 8.36 17.52 11.72
CA HIS A 11 7.80 17.93 10.43
C HIS A 11 7.75 19.44 10.31
N THR A 12 7.29 20.14 11.35
CA THR A 12 7.25 21.61 11.35
C THR A 12 8.64 22.21 11.31
N LEU A 13 9.61 21.63 12.02
CA LEU A 13 11.01 22.07 11.98
C LEU A 13 11.64 21.88 10.59
N CYS A 14 11.21 20.88 9.84
CA CYS A 14 11.64 20.63 8.47
C CYS A 14 10.87 21.46 7.42
N GLY A 15 9.97 22.35 7.84
CA GLY A 15 9.24 23.24 6.95
C GLY A 15 8.03 22.61 6.27
N ALA A 16 7.44 21.58 6.89
CA ALA A 16 6.29 20.89 6.31
C ALA A 16 5.01 21.72 6.31
N ARG A 17 4.25 21.60 5.24
CA ARG A 17 2.84 21.98 5.22
C ARG A 17 2.01 20.83 5.77
N MET A 18 1.40 21.04 6.94
CA MET A 18 0.61 20.02 7.62
C MET A 18 -0.85 20.08 7.19
N VAL A 19 -1.47 18.90 7.05
CA VAL A 19 -2.90 18.75 6.72
C VAL A 19 -3.53 17.68 7.60
N ASP A 20 -4.85 17.76 7.78
CA ASP A 20 -5.62 16.69 8.41
C ASP A 20 -5.82 15.57 7.39
N PHE A 21 -5.25 14.41 7.68
CA PHE A 21 -5.38 13.21 6.86
C PHE A 21 -6.06 12.11 7.68
N HIS A 22 -7.36 11.94 7.46
CA HIS A 22 -8.18 10.95 8.17
C HIS A 22 -8.05 11.03 9.69
N GLY A 23 -8.02 12.25 10.23
CA GLY A 23 -7.91 12.49 11.67
C GLY A 23 -6.49 12.55 12.21
N TRP A 24 -5.48 12.52 11.36
CA TRP A 24 -4.07 12.69 11.71
C TRP A 24 -3.47 13.91 11.03
N MET A 25 -2.71 14.71 11.78
CA MET A 25 -1.92 15.79 11.20
C MET A 25 -0.69 15.23 10.52
N MET A 26 -0.67 15.29 9.19
CA MET A 26 0.39 14.70 8.38
C MET A 26 0.99 15.73 7.44
N PRO A 27 2.29 15.62 7.11
CA PRO A 27 2.92 16.51 6.13
C PRO A 27 2.40 16.21 4.72
N LEU A 28 1.88 17.25 4.06
CA LEU A 28 1.51 17.17 2.65
C LEU A 28 2.76 17.21 1.77
N HIS A 29 3.65 18.14 2.05
CA HIS A 29 4.96 18.27 1.44
C HIS A 29 5.87 19.13 2.34
N TYR A 30 7.16 19.17 2.02
CA TYR A 30 8.18 19.96 2.69
C TYR A 30 8.72 21.06 1.75
N GLY A 31 7.85 21.65 0.94
CA GLY A 31 8.16 22.71 -0.01
C GLY A 31 7.94 22.33 -1.47
N SER A 32 8.44 21.16 -1.92
CA SER A 32 8.25 20.69 -3.29
C SER A 32 8.01 19.19 -3.32
N GLN A 33 6.75 18.79 -3.55
CA GLN A 33 6.42 17.35 -3.67
C GLN A 33 7.09 16.71 -4.90
N ILE A 34 7.39 17.48 -5.96
CA ILE A 34 8.09 16.95 -7.14
C ILE A 34 9.54 16.61 -6.78
N ASP A 35 10.25 17.50 -6.07
CA ASP A 35 11.61 17.24 -5.62
C ASP A 35 11.67 16.04 -4.65
N GLU A 36 10.68 15.91 -3.77
CA GLU A 36 10.53 14.78 -2.85
C GLU A 36 10.34 13.48 -3.63
N HIS A 37 9.48 13.49 -4.63
CA HIS A 37 9.26 12.36 -5.53
C HIS A 37 10.57 11.92 -6.19
N HIS A 38 11.31 12.87 -6.79
CA HIS A 38 12.57 12.56 -7.45
C HIS A 38 13.65 12.06 -6.49
N ALA A 39 13.69 12.59 -5.27
CA ALA A 39 14.62 12.11 -4.24
C ALA A 39 14.43 10.62 -3.95
N VAL A 40 13.19 10.14 -3.88
CA VAL A 40 12.89 8.71 -3.70
C VAL A 40 13.33 7.90 -4.91
N ARG A 41 13.10 8.38 -6.12
CA ARG A 41 13.48 7.65 -7.35
C ARG A 41 15.00 7.59 -7.57
N THR A 42 15.75 8.60 -7.13
CA THR A 42 17.17 8.74 -7.48
C THR A 42 18.13 8.62 -6.30
N ASP A 43 17.65 8.74 -5.08
CA ASP A 43 18.47 8.74 -3.87
C ASP A 43 17.76 8.05 -2.71
N ALA A 44 17.25 8.79 -1.76
CA ALA A 44 16.52 8.30 -0.60
C ALA A 44 15.55 9.36 -0.06
N GLY A 45 14.33 8.96 0.19
CA GLY A 45 13.33 9.75 0.87
C GLY A 45 12.70 8.99 2.02
N MET A 46 12.09 9.71 2.96
CA MET A 46 11.41 9.10 4.10
C MET A 46 10.04 9.69 4.33
N PHE A 47 9.17 8.86 4.88
CA PHE A 47 7.78 9.18 5.17
C PHE A 47 7.46 8.79 6.60
N ASP A 48 6.80 9.69 7.33
CA ASP A 48 6.13 9.30 8.57
C ASP A 48 4.86 8.53 8.22
N VAL A 49 4.82 7.26 8.56
CA VAL A 49 3.66 6.38 8.35
C VAL A 49 3.12 5.85 9.69
N SER A 50 3.35 6.60 10.77
CA SER A 50 2.92 6.23 12.13
C SER A 50 1.40 6.21 12.30
N HIS A 51 0.64 6.79 11.39
CA HIS A 51 -0.82 6.73 11.38
C HIS A 51 -1.36 5.35 11.02
N MET A 52 -0.56 4.50 10.36
CA MET A 52 -0.91 3.10 10.12
C MET A 52 -1.10 2.36 11.45
N THR A 53 -1.92 1.33 11.44
CA THR A 53 -2.20 0.53 12.64
C THR A 53 -1.43 -0.79 12.59
N ILE A 54 -0.64 -1.03 13.64
CA ILE A 54 0.10 -2.29 13.81
C ILE A 54 -0.67 -3.13 14.83
N VAL A 55 -1.00 -4.37 14.47
CA VAL A 55 -1.78 -5.29 15.28
C VAL A 55 -1.03 -6.60 15.46
N ASP A 56 -0.69 -6.94 16.69
CA ASP A 56 -0.04 -8.21 17.02
C ASP A 56 -1.09 -9.23 17.44
N LEU A 57 -1.01 -10.41 16.82
CA LEU A 57 -1.91 -11.53 17.05
C LEU A 57 -1.12 -12.69 17.64
N ARG A 58 -1.54 -13.18 18.81
CA ARG A 58 -0.89 -14.29 19.51
C ARG A 58 -1.88 -15.36 19.88
N GLY A 59 -1.46 -16.60 19.77
CA GLY A 59 -2.26 -17.77 20.12
C GLY A 59 -1.91 -18.97 19.27
N SER A 60 -2.18 -20.16 19.78
CA SER A 60 -1.85 -21.43 19.10
C SER A 60 -2.64 -21.65 17.80
N ARG A 61 -3.77 -20.95 17.64
CA ARG A 61 -4.62 -21.06 16.45
C ARG A 61 -4.55 -19.83 15.54
N THR A 62 -3.50 -19.00 15.66
CA THR A 62 -3.39 -17.77 14.90
C THR A 62 -3.28 -18.02 13.40
N ARG A 63 -2.49 -19.00 12.97
CA ARG A 63 -2.41 -19.39 11.55
C ARG A 63 -3.77 -19.86 11.01
N GLU A 64 -4.47 -20.69 11.74
CA GLU A 64 -5.81 -21.18 11.36
C GLU A 64 -6.79 -20.03 11.22
N PHE A 65 -6.79 -19.10 12.16
CA PHE A 65 -7.61 -17.89 12.10
C PHE A 65 -7.32 -17.05 10.86
N LEU A 66 -6.05 -16.75 10.58
CA LEU A 66 -5.66 -15.90 9.46
C LEU A 66 -5.92 -16.56 8.11
N ARG A 67 -5.84 -17.88 8.04
CA ARG A 67 -6.25 -18.62 6.84
C ARG A 67 -7.75 -18.48 6.53
N TYR A 68 -8.56 -18.25 7.55
CA TYR A 68 -9.99 -17.97 7.41
C TYR A 68 -10.29 -16.49 7.16
N LEU A 69 -9.58 -15.59 7.84
CA LEU A 69 -9.82 -14.14 7.77
C LEU A 69 -9.40 -13.53 6.44
N LEU A 70 -8.31 -14.01 5.83
CA LEU A 70 -7.64 -13.37 4.70
C LEU A 70 -7.85 -14.15 3.40
N ALA A 71 -7.92 -13.41 2.28
CA ALA A 71 -8.05 -14.00 0.96
C ALA A 71 -6.78 -14.72 0.51
N ASN A 72 -5.61 -14.21 0.88
CA ASN A 72 -4.34 -14.90 0.66
C ASN A 72 -4.10 -15.92 1.78
N ASP A 73 -3.31 -16.95 1.50
CA ASP A 73 -3.12 -18.03 2.45
C ASP A 73 -1.79 -17.91 3.20
N VAL A 74 -1.89 -17.65 4.51
CA VAL A 74 -0.71 -17.57 5.38
C VAL A 74 -0.03 -18.92 5.61
N ALA A 75 -0.59 -20.03 5.10
CA ALA A 75 0.11 -21.32 5.06
C ALA A 75 1.39 -21.24 4.21
N LYS A 76 1.49 -20.26 3.30
CA LYS A 76 2.70 -20.00 2.50
C LYS A 76 3.86 -19.44 3.33
N LEU A 77 3.58 -18.92 4.52
CA LEU A 77 4.57 -18.29 5.38
C LEU A 77 5.23 -19.35 6.27
N THR A 78 6.41 -19.79 5.86
CA THR A 78 7.16 -20.85 6.54
C THR A 78 8.50 -20.39 7.11
N LYS A 79 8.98 -19.21 6.70
CA LYS A 79 10.24 -18.62 7.18
C LYS A 79 9.94 -17.44 8.09
N SER A 80 10.54 -17.40 9.27
CA SER A 80 10.37 -16.29 10.20
C SER A 80 10.69 -14.95 9.55
N GLY A 81 9.79 -13.98 9.73
CA GLY A 81 9.89 -12.66 9.14
C GLY A 81 9.25 -12.50 7.78
N LYS A 82 8.92 -13.60 7.08
CA LYS A 82 8.28 -13.50 5.75
C LYS A 82 6.94 -12.79 5.84
N ALA A 83 6.72 -11.85 4.93
CA ALA A 83 5.49 -11.06 4.82
C ALA A 83 4.66 -11.48 3.61
N LEU A 84 3.36 -11.17 3.68
CA LEU A 84 2.39 -11.47 2.63
C LEU A 84 1.40 -10.31 2.53
N TYR A 85 1.13 -9.86 1.30
CA TYR A 85 0.08 -8.89 1.02
C TYR A 85 -1.25 -9.61 0.80
N SER A 86 -2.32 -9.12 1.40
CA SER A 86 -3.64 -9.73 1.29
C SER A 86 -4.77 -8.72 1.41
N GLY A 87 -5.89 -9.04 0.78
CA GLY A 87 -7.17 -8.42 1.10
C GLY A 87 -7.80 -9.11 2.30
N MET A 88 -8.55 -8.33 3.08
CA MET A 88 -9.46 -8.80 4.11
C MET A 88 -10.86 -8.47 3.62
N LEU A 89 -11.69 -9.49 3.44
CA LEU A 89 -12.95 -9.38 2.69
C LEU A 89 -14.17 -9.53 3.59
N ASN A 90 -15.29 -8.95 3.14
CA ASN A 90 -16.59 -9.29 3.70
C ASN A 90 -17.19 -10.53 2.99
N ALA A 91 -18.32 -11.00 3.47
CA ALA A 91 -18.97 -12.20 2.93
C ALA A 91 -19.42 -12.06 1.47
N SER A 92 -19.66 -10.82 1.00
CA SER A 92 -20.04 -10.52 -0.38
C SER A 92 -18.82 -10.41 -1.31
N GLY A 93 -17.60 -10.58 -0.79
CA GLY A 93 -16.37 -10.49 -1.55
C GLY A 93 -15.83 -9.08 -1.72
N GLY A 94 -16.42 -8.07 -1.06
CA GLY A 94 -15.89 -6.71 -1.06
C GLY A 94 -14.67 -6.58 -0.16
N VAL A 95 -13.82 -5.60 -0.44
CA VAL A 95 -12.58 -5.41 0.31
C VAL A 95 -12.82 -4.53 1.53
N ILE A 96 -12.73 -5.09 2.72
CA ILE A 96 -12.78 -4.33 3.97
C ILE A 96 -11.53 -3.49 4.14
N ASP A 97 -10.37 -4.11 3.87
CA ASP A 97 -9.07 -3.44 3.82
C ASP A 97 -8.06 -4.32 3.09
N ASP A 98 -6.95 -3.71 2.69
CA ASP A 98 -5.76 -4.41 2.25
C ASP A 98 -4.67 -4.24 3.33
N LEU A 99 -3.84 -5.26 3.49
CA LEU A 99 -2.89 -5.30 4.60
C LEU A 99 -1.66 -6.14 4.27
N ILE A 100 -0.64 -5.97 5.09
CA ILE A 100 0.53 -6.84 5.10
C ILE A 100 0.51 -7.64 6.39
N VAL A 101 0.72 -8.96 6.29
CA VAL A 101 0.85 -9.86 7.41
C VAL A 101 2.28 -10.39 7.47
N TYR A 102 2.89 -10.35 8.67
CA TYR A 102 4.22 -10.87 8.95
C TYR A 102 4.11 -12.10 9.83
N TYR A 103 4.83 -13.15 9.46
CA TYR A 103 4.95 -14.37 10.23
C TYR A 103 6.24 -14.34 11.07
N PHE A 104 6.12 -14.56 12.36
CA PHE A 104 7.29 -14.69 13.25
C PHE A 104 7.44 -16.10 13.78
N THR A 105 6.39 -16.61 14.43
CA THR A 105 6.29 -17.99 14.93
C THR A 105 4.86 -18.48 14.69
N GLU A 106 4.61 -19.78 14.90
CA GLU A 106 3.26 -20.34 14.79
C GLU A 106 2.26 -19.63 15.69
N ASP A 107 2.71 -19.10 16.82
CA ASP A 107 1.86 -18.44 17.81
C ASP A 107 1.88 -16.92 17.72
N PHE A 108 2.62 -16.34 16.75
CA PHE A 108 2.75 -14.89 16.66
C PHE A 108 2.83 -14.41 15.22
N PHE A 109 1.84 -13.60 14.83
CA PHE A 109 1.78 -12.87 13.55
C PHE A 109 1.52 -11.38 13.82
N ARG A 110 1.94 -10.54 12.90
CA ARG A 110 1.68 -9.09 12.94
C ARG A 110 0.97 -8.66 11.69
N LEU A 111 -0.08 -7.84 11.84
CA LEU A 111 -0.75 -7.17 10.73
C LEU A 111 -0.39 -5.69 10.74
N VAL A 112 -0.22 -5.11 9.55
CA VAL A 112 -0.17 -3.65 9.36
C VAL A 112 -1.32 -3.27 8.46
N VAL A 113 -2.26 -2.47 8.98
CA VAL A 113 -3.49 -2.09 8.31
C VAL A 113 -3.57 -0.59 8.11
N ASN A 114 -4.44 -0.13 7.22
CA ASN A 114 -4.58 1.29 6.88
C ASN A 114 -5.17 2.11 8.04
N SER A 115 -4.87 3.40 8.02
CA SER A 115 -5.29 4.33 9.07
C SER A 115 -6.80 4.62 9.05
N ALA A 116 -7.33 4.96 7.88
CA ALA A 116 -8.74 5.34 7.74
C ALA A 116 -9.72 4.21 8.08
N THR A 117 -9.26 2.98 7.98
CA THR A 117 -10.06 1.76 8.21
C THR A 117 -9.86 1.17 9.61
N ARG A 118 -9.10 1.83 10.47
CA ARG A 118 -8.68 1.28 11.78
C ARG A 118 -9.82 0.69 12.60
N GLU A 119 -10.87 1.47 12.85
CA GLU A 119 -11.99 1.04 13.70
C GLU A 119 -12.74 -0.15 13.08
N LYS A 120 -12.99 -0.08 11.79
CA LYS A 120 -13.62 -1.13 11.02
C LYS A 120 -12.78 -2.42 11.02
N ASP A 121 -11.49 -2.30 10.77
CA ASP A 121 -10.56 -3.42 10.73
C ASP A 121 -10.46 -4.11 12.10
N LEU A 122 -10.26 -3.34 13.16
CA LEU A 122 -10.16 -3.89 14.51
C LEU A 122 -11.45 -4.58 14.94
N SER A 123 -12.60 -4.01 14.61
CA SER A 123 -13.91 -4.62 14.90
C SER A 123 -14.05 -5.96 14.17
N TRP A 124 -13.71 -6.00 12.89
CA TRP A 124 -13.80 -7.20 12.05
C TRP A 124 -12.85 -8.29 12.53
N ILE A 125 -11.61 -7.94 12.80
CA ILE A 125 -10.59 -8.87 13.31
C ILE A 125 -11.02 -9.44 14.66
N THR A 126 -11.44 -8.60 15.59
CA THR A 126 -11.85 -9.00 16.94
C THR A 126 -13.04 -9.94 16.90
N GLN A 127 -14.06 -9.61 16.11
CA GLN A 127 -15.25 -10.44 15.96
C GLN A 127 -14.92 -11.84 15.49
N HIS A 128 -14.07 -11.97 14.48
CA HIS A 128 -13.74 -13.26 13.87
C HIS A 128 -12.64 -14.03 14.63
N ALA A 129 -11.86 -13.35 15.45
CA ALA A 129 -10.81 -13.96 16.26
C ALA A 129 -11.36 -14.71 17.49
N GLU A 130 -12.54 -14.34 17.98
CA GLU A 130 -13.09 -14.86 19.23
C GLU A 130 -13.12 -16.40 19.29
N PRO A 131 -13.66 -17.12 18.26
CA PRO A 131 -13.70 -18.58 18.31
C PRO A 131 -12.31 -19.25 18.34
N PHE A 132 -11.28 -18.54 17.97
CA PHE A 132 -9.91 -19.05 17.88
C PHE A 132 -9.07 -18.75 19.11
N GLY A 133 -9.60 -17.97 20.06
CA GLY A 133 -8.88 -17.63 21.28
C GLY A 133 -7.62 -16.79 21.06
N ILE A 134 -7.68 -15.85 20.11
CA ILE A 134 -6.53 -15.01 19.72
C ILE A 134 -6.43 -13.81 20.66
N GLU A 135 -5.22 -13.56 21.19
CA GLU A 135 -4.88 -12.32 21.88
C GLU A 135 -4.51 -11.26 20.84
N ILE A 136 -5.23 -10.14 20.87
CA ILE A 136 -5.04 -9.03 19.94
C ILE A 136 -4.43 -7.86 20.70
N THR A 137 -3.26 -7.38 20.26
CA THR A 137 -2.60 -6.21 20.82
C THR A 137 -2.41 -5.15 19.74
N VAL A 138 -3.06 -4.02 19.90
CA VAL A 138 -2.86 -2.86 19.03
C VAL A 138 -1.61 -2.14 19.52
N ARG A 139 -0.62 -1.99 18.66
CA ARG A 139 0.71 -1.48 19.00
C ARG A 139 0.79 0.04 18.82
N ASP A 140 -0.01 0.78 19.60
CA ASP A 140 0.02 2.25 19.58
C ASP A 140 1.28 2.82 20.27
N ASP A 141 2.08 1.96 20.88
CA ASP A 141 3.39 2.29 21.43
C ASP A 141 4.49 2.45 20.37
N LEU A 142 4.19 2.08 19.11
CA LEU A 142 5.15 2.12 18.00
C LEU A 142 4.82 3.23 17.01
N SER A 143 5.87 3.90 16.55
CA SER A 143 5.87 4.73 15.36
C SER A 143 6.43 3.95 14.18
N MET A 144 6.21 4.43 12.95
CA MET A 144 6.77 3.80 11.77
C MET A 144 7.27 4.85 10.78
N ILE A 145 8.47 4.61 10.25
CA ILE A 145 9.12 5.46 9.23
C ILE A 145 9.45 4.59 8.03
N ALA A 146 8.98 5.00 6.85
CA ALA A 146 9.37 4.37 5.59
C ALA A 146 10.56 5.12 5.01
N VAL A 147 11.65 4.41 4.69
CA VAL A 147 12.85 4.97 4.04
C VAL A 147 13.01 4.27 2.71
N GLN A 148 12.83 5.00 1.60
CA GLN A 148 12.66 4.43 0.28
C GLN A 148 13.59 5.08 -0.75
N GLY A 149 14.11 4.30 -1.67
CA GLY A 149 14.97 4.76 -2.77
C GLY A 149 16.20 3.88 -2.97
N PRO A 150 16.94 4.09 -4.07
CA PRO A 150 18.13 3.27 -4.37
C PRO A 150 19.22 3.35 -3.31
N ASN A 151 19.35 4.45 -2.59
CA ASN A 151 20.32 4.65 -1.52
C ASN A 151 19.73 4.54 -0.12
N ALA A 152 18.44 4.23 0.00
CA ALA A 152 17.71 4.24 1.27
C ALA A 152 18.26 3.24 2.27
N GLN A 153 18.48 2.01 1.86
CA GLN A 153 18.97 0.95 2.75
C GLN A 153 20.37 1.28 3.28
N ALA A 154 21.26 1.75 2.43
CA ALA A 154 22.62 2.13 2.84
C ALA A 154 22.61 3.31 3.82
N LYS A 155 21.81 4.34 3.56
CA LYS A 155 21.71 5.50 4.43
C LYS A 155 21.07 5.16 5.79
N ALA A 156 19.99 4.39 5.79
CA ALA A 156 19.35 3.94 7.03
C ALA A 156 20.27 3.05 7.86
N ALA A 157 21.07 2.20 7.23
CA ALA A 157 21.99 1.31 7.91
C ALA A 157 23.08 2.04 8.71
N THR A 158 23.40 3.28 8.37
CA THR A 158 24.34 4.11 9.14
C THR A 158 23.85 4.39 10.56
N LEU A 159 22.53 4.29 10.79
CA LEU A 159 21.90 4.48 12.10
C LEU A 159 21.79 3.17 12.90
N PHE A 160 22.03 2.03 12.26
CA PHE A 160 21.89 0.72 12.89
C PHE A 160 23.12 0.38 13.72
N ASN A 161 22.91 -0.34 14.82
CA ASN A 161 24.02 -0.97 15.53
C ASN A 161 24.47 -2.24 14.81
N ASP A 162 25.54 -2.87 15.26
CA ASP A 162 26.12 -4.05 14.59
C ASP A 162 25.12 -5.21 14.52
N ALA A 163 24.36 -5.45 15.58
CA ALA A 163 23.35 -6.51 15.61
C ALA A 163 22.23 -6.26 14.59
N GLN A 164 21.79 -5.02 14.45
CA GLN A 164 20.78 -4.63 13.47
C GLN A 164 21.30 -4.76 12.04
N ARG A 165 22.53 -4.31 11.77
CA ARG A 165 23.16 -4.48 10.45
C ARG A 165 23.28 -5.97 10.07
N GLN A 166 23.67 -6.79 11.02
CA GLN A 166 23.76 -8.24 10.79
C GLN A 166 22.40 -8.86 10.53
N ALA A 167 21.36 -8.40 11.26
CA ALA A 167 20.00 -8.92 11.11
C ALA A 167 19.41 -8.65 9.73
N VAL A 168 19.74 -7.52 9.09
CA VAL A 168 19.23 -7.15 7.77
C VAL A 168 20.12 -7.60 6.62
N GLU A 169 21.32 -8.10 6.91
CA GLU A 169 22.26 -8.56 5.88
C GLU A 169 21.64 -9.68 5.05
N GLY A 170 21.58 -9.49 3.74
CA GLY A 170 21.01 -10.47 2.82
C GLY A 170 19.50 -10.64 2.91
N MET A 171 18.80 -9.81 3.67
CA MET A 171 17.33 -9.88 3.78
C MET A 171 16.67 -9.59 2.45
N LYS A 172 15.83 -10.51 1.99
CA LYS A 172 15.11 -10.40 0.73
C LYS A 172 13.91 -9.44 0.87
N PRO A 173 13.36 -8.92 -0.25
CA PRO A 173 12.13 -8.17 -0.22
C PRO A 173 10.98 -8.92 0.46
N PHE A 174 10.10 -8.19 1.12
CA PHE A 174 8.94 -8.73 1.84
C PHE A 174 9.32 -9.62 3.02
N PHE A 175 10.28 -9.16 3.79
CA PHE A 175 10.65 -9.74 5.08
C PHE A 175 10.73 -8.65 6.13
N GLY A 176 10.58 -9.03 7.39
CA GLY A 176 10.80 -8.15 8.53
C GLY A 176 11.54 -8.87 9.65
N VAL A 177 12.34 -8.14 10.40
CA VAL A 177 13.12 -8.68 11.52
C VAL A 177 13.08 -7.72 12.70
N GLN A 178 12.88 -8.27 13.89
CA GLN A 178 13.03 -7.51 15.13
C GLN A 178 14.48 -7.58 15.58
N ALA A 179 15.14 -6.43 15.67
CA ALA A 179 16.53 -6.32 16.11
C ALA A 179 16.63 -5.17 17.11
N GLY A 180 16.78 -5.50 18.40
CA GLY A 180 16.70 -4.52 19.46
C GLY A 180 15.35 -3.82 19.47
N ASP A 181 15.37 -2.50 19.49
CA ASP A 181 14.15 -1.68 19.50
C ASP A 181 13.52 -1.47 18.13
N LEU A 182 14.17 -1.95 17.07
CA LEU A 182 13.70 -1.72 15.70
C LEU A 182 13.08 -2.99 15.13
N PHE A 183 11.91 -2.84 14.53
CA PHE A 183 11.36 -3.80 13.59
C PHE A 183 11.65 -3.26 12.19
N ILE A 184 12.50 -3.96 11.43
CA ILE A 184 12.99 -3.50 10.12
C ILE A 184 12.41 -4.42 9.05
N ALA A 185 11.58 -3.88 8.18
CA ALA A 185 10.94 -4.63 7.10
C ALA A 185 11.37 -4.10 5.74
N THR A 186 11.52 -5.02 4.77
CA THR A 186 11.87 -4.69 3.37
C THR A 186 10.59 -4.53 2.53
N THR A 187 9.64 -3.84 3.07
CA THR A 187 8.36 -3.48 2.46
C THR A 187 8.36 -2.00 2.10
N GLY A 188 7.38 -1.56 1.33
CA GLY A 188 7.24 -0.16 0.95
C GLY A 188 6.03 0.08 0.06
N TYR A 189 5.87 1.35 -0.34
CA TYR A 189 4.71 1.82 -1.09
C TYR A 189 5.11 2.70 -2.29
N THR A 190 6.33 2.50 -2.82
CA THR A 190 6.91 3.40 -3.81
C THR A 190 7.41 2.71 -5.08
N GLY A 191 7.56 1.38 -5.06
CA GLY A 191 8.20 0.65 -6.14
C GLY A 191 9.71 0.71 -6.11
N GLU A 192 10.31 1.30 -5.07
CA GLU A 192 11.76 1.33 -4.84
C GLU A 192 12.12 0.39 -3.70
N ALA A 193 13.39 0.00 -3.63
CA ALA A 193 13.93 -0.70 -2.47
C ALA A 193 13.95 0.22 -1.24
N GLY A 194 13.97 -0.35 -0.06
CA GLY A 194 14.04 0.42 1.18
C GLY A 194 13.63 -0.38 2.39
N TYR A 195 13.30 0.35 3.45
CA TYR A 195 12.80 -0.21 4.70
C TYR A 195 11.53 0.50 5.14
N GLU A 196 10.68 -0.23 5.85
CA GLU A 196 9.70 0.33 6.77
C GLU A 196 10.14 -0.07 8.17
N ILE A 197 10.38 0.92 9.03
CA ILE A 197 10.98 0.72 10.34
C ILE A 197 9.98 1.11 11.41
N ALA A 198 9.58 0.15 12.25
CA ALA A 198 8.77 0.41 13.43
C ALA A 198 9.69 0.51 14.65
N LEU A 199 9.42 1.49 15.50
CA LEU A 199 10.25 1.79 16.67
C LEU A 199 9.40 2.42 17.78
N PRO A 200 9.86 2.37 19.05
CA PRO A 200 9.15 3.02 20.15
C PRO A 200 8.89 4.51 19.87
N ASN A 201 7.71 4.98 20.26
CA ASN A 201 7.31 6.37 20.04
C ASN A 201 8.32 7.38 20.59
N GLU A 202 8.89 7.11 21.77
CA GLU A 202 9.84 8.00 22.42
C GLU A 202 11.20 8.10 21.69
N LYS A 203 11.47 7.21 20.76
CA LYS A 203 12.71 7.20 19.96
C LYS A 203 12.52 7.74 18.54
N ALA A 204 11.28 7.95 18.13
CA ALA A 204 10.95 8.27 16.73
C ALA A 204 11.49 9.63 16.29
N ALA A 205 11.36 10.67 17.10
CA ALA A 205 11.83 12.01 16.75
C ALA A 205 13.35 12.06 16.55
N ASP A 206 14.11 11.42 17.43
CA ASP A 206 15.56 11.35 17.31
C ASP A 206 16.00 10.56 16.08
N PHE A 207 15.31 9.46 15.80
CA PHE A 207 15.60 8.65 14.62
C PHE A 207 15.32 9.43 13.32
N TRP A 208 14.23 10.19 13.29
CA TRP A 208 13.89 11.06 12.16
C TRP A 208 15.00 12.08 11.90
N ARG A 209 15.46 12.78 12.95
CA ARG A 209 16.56 13.76 12.84
C ARG A 209 17.84 13.11 12.33
N ALA A 210 18.15 11.93 12.84
CA ALA A 210 19.35 11.19 12.42
C ALA A 210 19.29 10.80 10.94
N LEU A 211 18.10 10.45 10.44
CA LEU A 211 17.89 10.18 9.01
C LEU A 211 18.07 11.44 8.16
N VAL A 212 17.59 12.59 8.61
CA VAL A 212 17.83 13.88 7.93
C VAL A 212 19.33 14.14 7.83
N GLU A 213 20.07 13.96 8.92
CA GLU A 213 21.53 14.13 8.96
C GLU A 213 22.26 13.14 8.06
N ALA A 214 21.71 11.93 7.90
CA ALA A 214 22.25 10.91 6.99
C ALA A 214 21.96 11.18 5.51
N GLY A 215 21.25 12.26 5.20
CA GLY A 215 20.97 12.67 3.83
C GLY A 215 19.69 12.04 3.25
N VAL A 216 18.75 11.62 4.09
CA VAL A 216 17.44 11.16 3.64
C VAL A 216 16.47 12.33 3.59
N LYS A 217 15.82 12.53 2.46
CA LYS A 217 14.93 13.70 2.26
C LYS A 217 13.56 13.43 2.89
N PRO A 218 13.05 14.32 3.76
CA PRO A 218 11.67 14.24 4.21
C PRO A 218 10.69 14.37 3.04
N CYS A 219 9.71 13.49 2.98
CA CYS A 219 8.70 13.44 1.93
C CYS A 219 7.30 13.38 2.54
N GLY A 220 6.36 14.04 1.91
CA GLY A 220 4.98 14.11 2.38
C GLY A 220 4.01 13.25 1.58
N LEU A 221 2.72 13.41 1.91
CA LEU A 221 1.62 12.66 1.30
C LEU A 221 1.54 12.85 -0.22
N GLY A 222 1.86 14.05 -0.72
CA GLY A 222 1.80 14.33 -2.14
C GLY A 222 2.76 13.46 -2.96
N ALA A 223 4.01 13.37 -2.52
CA ALA A 223 4.99 12.48 -3.15
C ALA A 223 4.65 11.00 -2.96
N ARG A 224 4.17 10.63 -1.76
CA ARG A 224 3.73 9.26 -1.49
C ARG A 224 2.68 8.81 -2.51
N ASP A 225 1.71 9.67 -2.82
CA ASP A 225 0.63 9.34 -3.76
C ASP A 225 1.13 9.22 -5.20
N THR A 226 1.96 10.14 -5.68
CA THR A 226 2.50 10.04 -7.04
C THR A 226 3.42 8.82 -7.20
N LEU A 227 4.21 8.51 -6.18
CA LEU A 227 5.09 7.33 -6.19
C LEU A 227 4.32 6.00 -6.20
N ARG A 228 3.32 5.87 -5.33
CA ARG A 228 2.52 4.64 -5.26
C ARG A 228 1.75 4.41 -6.57
N LEU A 229 1.22 5.48 -7.18
CA LEU A 229 0.46 5.39 -8.41
C LEU A 229 1.36 4.98 -9.58
N GLU A 230 2.56 5.56 -9.69
CA GLU A 230 3.55 5.12 -10.68
C GLU A 230 3.90 3.64 -10.51
N ALA A 231 3.98 3.17 -9.27
CA ALA A 231 4.25 1.75 -8.96
C ALA A 231 3.04 0.84 -9.17
N GLY A 232 1.87 1.39 -9.45
CA GLY A 232 0.63 0.62 -9.64
C GLY A 232 0.06 0.06 -8.35
N MET A 233 0.39 0.67 -7.21
CA MET A 233 -0.10 0.22 -5.90
C MET A 233 -1.42 0.90 -5.56
N ASN A 234 -2.37 0.10 -5.09
CA ASN A 234 -3.72 0.58 -4.76
C ASN A 234 -3.74 1.49 -3.54
N LEU A 235 -4.66 2.43 -3.55
CA LEU A 235 -5.04 3.20 -2.37
C LEU A 235 -6.45 2.80 -1.96
N TYR A 236 -6.60 2.29 -0.75
CA TYR A 236 -7.90 1.91 -0.22
C TYR A 236 -8.86 3.11 -0.21
N GLY A 237 -10.08 2.89 -0.68
CA GLY A 237 -11.08 3.94 -0.86
C GLY A 237 -11.10 4.52 -2.26
N GLN A 238 -10.07 4.32 -3.06
CA GLN A 238 -10.01 4.72 -4.47
C GLN A 238 -10.09 3.52 -5.41
N GLU A 239 -9.13 2.62 -5.39
CA GLU A 239 -9.15 1.41 -6.23
C GLU A 239 -10.12 0.35 -5.73
N MET A 240 -10.35 0.30 -4.44
CA MET A 240 -11.28 -0.67 -3.84
C MET A 240 -11.89 -0.13 -2.55
N ASP A 241 -13.01 -0.71 -2.19
CA ASP A 241 -13.73 -0.53 -0.94
C ASP A 241 -14.60 -1.75 -0.64
N GLU A 242 -15.50 -1.66 0.33
CA GLU A 242 -16.37 -2.77 0.75
C GLU A 242 -17.34 -3.25 -0.34
N THR A 243 -17.56 -2.47 -1.38
CA THR A 243 -18.45 -2.80 -2.50
C THR A 243 -17.70 -3.32 -3.72
N ILE A 244 -16.37 -3.30 -3.69
CA ILE A 244 -15.52 -3.66 -4.82
C ILE A 244 -14.77 -4.96 -4.51
N SER A 245 -14.87 -5.89 -5.44
CA SER A 245 -14.14 -7.16 -5.36
C SER A 245 -12.63 -6.98 -5.60
N PRO A 246 -11.77 -7.77 -4.95
CA PRO A 246 -10.35 -7.78 -5.29
C PRO A 246 -10.08 -8.15 -6.75
N LEU A 247 -11.00 -8.89 -7.40
CA LEU A 247 -10.89 -9.23 -8.83
C LEU A 247 -11.01 -7.98 -9.72
N ALA A 248 -11.74 -6.96 -9.28
CA ALA A 248 -11.93 -5.70 -9.97
C ALA A 248 -10.89 -4.62 -9.57
N ALA A 249 -9.93 -4.98 -8.72
CA ALA A 249 -8.95 -4.06 -8.15
C ALA A 249 -7.49 -4.51 -8.39
N ASN A 250 -7.26 -5.35 -9.39
CA ASN A 250 -5.96 -5.96 -9.65
C ASN A 250 -5.36 -6.68 -8.44
N MET A 251 -6.21 -7.28 -7.62
CA MET A 251 -5.81 -8.04 -6.44
C MET A 251 -6.10 -9.55 -6.60
N GLY A 252 -6.52 -9.99 -7.77
CA GLY A 252 -6.83 -11.40 -8.03
C GLY A 252 -5.65 -12.33 -7.78
N TRP A 253 -4.42 -11.88 -8.03
CA TRP A 253 -3.20 -12.63 -7.79
C TRP A 253 -2.95 -12.91 -6.30
N THR A 254 -3.59 -12.16 -5.39
CA THR A 254 -3.47 -12.36 -3.94
C THR A 254 -4.44 -13.42 -3.41
N ILE A 255 -5.44 -13.82 -4.20
CA ILE A 255 -6.44 -14.80 -3.76
C ILE A 255 -5.84 -16.19 -3.90
N ALA A 256 -5.71 -16.90 -2.79
CA ALA A 256 -5.22 -18.27 -2.80
C ALA A 256 -6.39 -19.25 -2.88
N TRP A 257 -6.62 -19.78 -4.08
CA TRP A 257 -7.70 -20.73 -4.35
C TRP A 257 -7.38 -22.15 -3.87
N GLU A 258 -6.11 -22.49 -3.81
CA GLU A 258 -5.65 -23.78 -3.34
C GLU A 258 -5.13 -23.68 -1.88
N PRO A 259 -5.37 -24.69 -1.05
CA PRO A 259 -6.15 -25.92 -1.35
C PRO A 259 -7.65 -25.59 -1.53
N ALA A 260 -8.31 -26.36 -2.39
CA ALA A 260 -9.70 -26.11 -2.78
C ALA A 260 -10.70 -26.18 -1.62
N ASP A 261 -10.34 -26.89 -0.55
CA ASP A 261 -11.15 -27.01 0.66
C ASP A 261 -10.89 -25.93 1.72
N ARG A 262 -9.95 -24.99 1.45
CA ARG A 262 -9.73 -23.87 2.37
C ARG A 262 -10.91 -22.90 2.30
N ASP A 263 -11.62 -22.79 3.40
CA ASP A 263 -12.65 -21.77 3.55
C ASP A 263 -12.00 -20.47 4.01
N PHE A 264 -12.43 -19.35 3.40
CA PHE A 264 -12.11 -18.02 3.86
C PHE A 264 -13.29 -17.10 3.61
N ILE A 265 -13.38 -16.04 4.39
CA ILE A 265 -14.49 -15.10 4.29
C ILE A 265 -14.50 -14.47 2.89
N GLY A 266 -15.63 -14.58 2.19
CA GLY A 266 -15.81 -14.05 0.85
C GLY A 266 -15.54 -15.05 -0.28
N ARG A 267 -14.98 -16.22 0.00
CA ARG A 267 -14.64 -17.22 -1.04
C ARG A 267 -15.80 -17.56 -1.95
N GLU A 268 -16.96 -17.89 -1.37
CA GLU A 268 -18.13 -18.28 -2.15
C GLU A 268 -18.54 -17.20 -3.16
N ALA A 269 -18.59 -15.93 -2.71
CA ALA A 269 -18.88 -14.80 -3.59
C ALA A 269 -17.85 -14.64 -4.70
N LEU A 270 -16.55 -14.81 -4.37
CA LEU A 270 -15.47 -14.70 -5.35
C LEU A 270 -15.49 -15.83 -6.38
N GLU A 271 -15.87 -17.05 -5.99
CA GLU A 271 -16.02 -18.17 -6.93
C GLU A 271 -17.10 -17.88 -7.97
N VAL A 272 -18.25 -17.35 -7.53
CA VAL A 272 -19.32 -16.92 -8.44
C VAL A 272 -18.83 -15.83 -9.38
N GLN A 273 -18.16 -14.83 -8.86
CA GLN A 273 -17.62 -13.74 -9.66
C GLN A 273 -16.58 -14.21 -10.68
N ARG A 274 -15.72 -15.13 -10.29
CA ARG A 274 -14.70 -15.71 -11.18
C ARG A 274 -15.32 -16.44 -12.37
N GLU A 275 -16.44 -17.11 -12.14
CA GLU A 275 -17.20 -17.82 -13.19
C GLU A 275 -17.92 -16.84 -14.13
N HIS A 276 -18.53 -15.77 -13.60
CA HIS A 276 -19.36 -14.84 -14.36
C HIS A 276 -18.57 -13.63 -14.93
N GLY A 277 -17.33 -13.43 -14.48
CA GLY A 277 -16.54 -12.24 -14.84
C GLY A 277 -16.80 -11.04 -13.94
N THR A 278 -15.89 -10.10 -13.96
CA THR A 278 -15.94 -8.83 -13.21
C THR A 278 -15.36 -7.70 -14.04
N GLU A 279 -15.58 -6.47 -13.61
CA GLU A 279 -14.76 -5.35 -14.04
C GLU A 279 -13.27 -5.62 -13.78
N LYS A 280 -12.41 -4.88 -14.42
CA LYS A 280 -10.94 -4.97 -14.26
C LYS A 280 -10.36 -3.62 -13.92
N LEU A 281 -9.21 -3.63 -13.27
CA LEU A 281 -8.37 -2.45 -13.09
C LEU A 281 -7.28 -2.46 -14.18
N VAL A 282 -7.20 -1.37 -14.92
CA VAL A 282 -6.20 -1.18 -15.99
C VAL A 282 -5.40 0.10 -15.74
N GLY A 283 -4.24 0.22 -16.40
CA GLY A 283 -3.47 1.45 -16.45
C GLY A 283 -3.87 2.27 -17.68
N LEU A 284 -3.84 3.59 -17.53
CA LEU A 284 -4.05 4.55 -18.63
C LEU A 284 -2.86 5.49 -18.70
N VAL A 285 -2.42 5.77 -19.95
CA VAL A 285 -1.35 6.73 -20.24
C VAL A 285 -1.90 7.78 -21.21
N MET A 286 -1.72 9.05 -20.86
CA MET A 286 -2.10 10.17 -21.69
C MET A 286 -0.89 11.03 -22.01
N THR A 287 -0.40 10.98 -23.23
CA THR A 287 0.78 11.75 -23.66
C THR A 287 0.44 13.18 -24.09
N GLU A 288 -0.82 13.44 -24.43
CA GLU A 288 -1.28 14.79 -24.70
C GLU A 288 -1.33 15.62 -23.43
N LYS A 289 -1.24 16.95 -23.57
CA LYS A 289 -1.23 17.87 -22.43
C LYS A 289 -2.54 17.79 -21.65
N GLY A 290 -2.41 17.62 -20.36
CA GLY A 290 -3.53 17.53 -19.42
C GLY A 290 -3.20 16.61 -18.26
N VAL A 291 -4.15 16.48 -17.35
CA VAL A 291 -3.99 15.62 -16.15
C VAL A 291 -5.23 14.73 -16.02
N LEU A 292 -5.01 13.44 -15.98
CA LEU A 292 -6.03 12.46 -15.62
C LEU A 292 -6.29 12.57 -14.12
N ARG A 293 -7.56 12.56 -13.73
CA ARG A 293 -7.97 12.73 -12.32
C ARG A 293 -8.98 11.67 -11.94
N ASN A 294 -9.13 11.47 -10.64
CA ASN A 294 -10.11 10.57 -10.05
C ASN A 294 -11.53 10.92 -10.54
N GLU A 295 -12.34 9.89 -10.72
CA GLU A 295 -13.76 9.98 -11.08
C GLU A 295 -14.07 10.44 -12.51
N LEU A 296 -13.06 10.67 -13.35
CA LEU A 296 -13.30 10.96 -14.75
C LEU A 296 -13.81 9.71 -15.48
N PRO A 297 -14.84 9.87 -16.35
CA PRO A 297 -15.36 8.75 -17.15
C PRO A 297 -14.34 8.26 -18.18
N VAL A 298 -14.30 6.94 -18.36
CA VAL A 298 -13.48 6.26 -19.37
C VAL A 298 -14.43 5.53 -20.31
N ARG A 299 -14.37 5.82 -21.59
CA ARG A 299 -15.25 5.20 -22.59
C ARG A 299 -14.44 4.42 -23.61
N PHE A 300 -14.97 3.28 -24.02
CA PHE A 300 -14.38 2.46 -25.07
C PHE A 300 -15.45 1.67 -25.81
N THR A 301 -15.09 1.18 -26.98
CA THR A 301 -15.93 0.29 -27.79
C THR A 301 -15.25 -1.07 -27.83
N ASP A 302 -16.00 -2.13 -27.50
CA ASP A 302 -15.46 -3.50 -27.52
C ASP A 302 -15.35 -4.05 -28.97
N ALA A 303 -14.82 -5.26 -29.10
CA ALA A 303 -14.61 -5.90 -30.38
C ALA A 303 -15.93 -6.19 -31.14
N GLN A 304 -17.07 -6.22 -30.45
CA GLN A 304 -18.39 -6.43 -31.02
C GLN A 304 -19.10 -5.11 -31.36
N GLY A 305 -18.46 -3.97 -31.11
CA GLY A 305 -19.02 -2.66 -31.38
C GLY A 305 -19.90 -2.08 -30.28
N ASN A 306 -19.94 -2.71 -29.11
CA ASN A 306 -20.70 -2.22 -27.97
C ASN A 306 -19.90 -1.16 -27.22
N GLN A 307 -20.59 -0.09 -26.80
CA GLN A 307 -19.99 0.98 -26.02
C GLN A 307 -20.06 0.68 -24.52
N HIS A 308 -18.96 0.98 -23.83
CA HIS A 308 -18.82 0.78 -22.40
C HIS A 308 -18.27 2.02 -21.71
N GLU A 309 -18.59 2.16 -20.43
CA GLU A 309 -18.05 3.23 -19.60
C GLU A 309 -17.48 2.66 -18.31
N GLY A 310 -16.29 3.11 -17.97
CA GLY A 310 -15.63 2.87 -16.69
C GLY A 310 -15.27 4.18 -16.02
N ILE A 311 -14.42 4.11 -15.02
CA ILE A 311 -14.08 5.27 -14.20
C ILE A 311 -12.61 5.24 -13.79
N ILE A 312 -11.95 6.41 -13.83
CA ILE A 312 -10.63 6.58 -13.23
C ILE A 312 -10.77 6.51 -11.71
N THR A 313 -10.01 5.62 -11.09
CA THR A 313 -9.97 5.47 -9.62
C THR A 313 -8.87 6.33 -9.00
N SER A 314 -7.73 6.48 -9.67
CA SER A 314 -6.63 7.38 -9.29
C SER A 314 -5.95 7.91 -10.53
N GLY A 315 -5.70 9.21 -10.59
CA GLY A 315 -4.99 9.83 -11.70
C GLY A 315 -4.06 10.94 -11.23
N THR A 316 -2.95 11.12 -11.93
CA THR A 316 -1.96 12.16 -11.63
C THR A 316 -1.08 12.42 -12.85
N PHE A 317 -0.37 13.54 -12.82
CA PHE A 317 0.81 13.72 -13.66
C PHE A 317 1.97 12.91 -13.05
N SER A 318 2.69 12.15 -13.88
CA SER A 318 3.84 11.36 -13.42
C SER A 318 5.12 12.20 -13.51
N PRO A 319 5.72 12.58 -12.36
CA PRO A 319 6.99 13.30 -12.39
C PRO A 319 8.13 12.53 -13.04
N THR A 320 8.13 11.20 -12.91
CA THR A 320 9.16 10.35 -13.51
C THR A 320 9.04 10.27 -15.01
N LEU A 321 7.81 10.12 -15.54
CA LEU A 321 7.58 9.87 -16.95
C LEU A 321 7.34 11.13 -17.76
N GLY A 322 6.88 12.23 -17.13
CA GLY A 322 6.63 13.50 -17.79
C GLY A 322 5.29 13.59 -18.53
N TYR A 323 4.36 12.65 -18.26
CA TYR A 323 3.00 12.68 -18.80
C TYR A 323 2.02 12.13 -17.76
N SER A 324 0.73 12.24 -18.04
CA SER A 324 -0.30 11.80 -17.08
C SER A 324 -0.55 10.30 -17.16
N ILE A 325 -0.79 9.72 -15.98
CA ILE A 325 -1.10 8.30 -15.79
C ILE A 325 -2.33 8.15 -14.91
N ALA A 326 -3.01 7.01 -15.01
CA ALA A 326 -4.16 6.70 -14.17
C ALA A 326 -4.35 5.19 -13.99
N LEU A 327 -5.01 4.82 -12.90
CA LEU A 327 -5.65 3.53 -12.74
C LEU A 327 -7.14 3.72 -12.99
N ALA A 328 -7.75 2.80 -13.71
CA ALA A 328 -9.17 2.87 -14.06
C ALA A 328 -9.84 1.51 -13.90
N ARG A 329 -11.03 1.51 -13.31
CA ARG A 329 -11.88 0.33 -13.25
C ARG A 329 -12.83 0.37 -14.45
N VAL A 330 -12.77 -0.65 -15.26
CA VAL A 330 -13.50 -0.71 -16.55
C VAL A 330 -14.17 -2.07 -16.73
N PRO A 331 -15.31 -2.10 -17.46
CA PRO A 331 -15.89 -3.36 -17.90
C PRO A 331 -14.91 -4.19 -18.72
N GLU A 332 -15.14 -5.48 -18.81
CA GLU A 332 -14.38 -6.37 -19.69
C GLU A 332 -14.51 -5.96 -21.16
N GLY A 333 -13.51 -6.28 -21.95
CA GLY A 333 -13.53 -6.02 -23.40
C GLY A 333 -12.75 -4.80 -23.83
N ILE A 334 -12.09 -4.09 -22.91
CA ILE A 334 -11.25 -2.95 -23.28
C ILE A 334 -10.05 -3.42 -24.10
N GLY A 335 -9.77 -2.67 -25.19
CA GLY A 335 -8.61 -2.91 -26.04
C GLY A 335 -7.41 -2.06 -25.64
N GLU A 336 -6.62 -1.64 -26.63
CA GLU A 336 -5.37 -0.91 -26.41
C GLU A 336 -5.57 0.59 -26.23
N THR A 337 -6.75 1.12 -26.55
CA THR A 337 -7.06 2.54 -26.48
C THR A 337 -8.43 2.78 -25.86
N ALA A 338 -8.60 3.96 -25.27
CA ALA A 338 -9.87 4.43 -24.73
C ALA A 338 -9.92 5.96 -24.81
N ILE A 339 -11.06 6.52 -24.44
CA ILE A 339 -11.29 7.97 -24.40
C ILE A 339 -11.62 8.36 -22.95
N VAL A 340 -10.95 9.37 -22.45
CA VAL A 340 -11.28 9.99 -21.16
C VAL A 340 -11.93 11.33 -21.38
N GLN A 341 -13.09 11.54 -20.78
CA GLN A 341 -13.80 12.82 -20.83
C GLN A 341 -13.21 13.77 -19.80
N ILE A 342 -12.53 14.83 -20.27
CA ILE A 342 -11.98 15.89 -19.42
C ILE A 342 -12.70 17.20 -19.77
N ARG A 343 -13.63 17.62 -18.90
CA ARG A 343 -14.52 18.77 -19.16
C ARG A 343 -15.28 18.56 -20.48
N ASN A 344 -15.09 19.43 -21.47
CA ASN A 344 -15.73 19.35 -22.78
C ASN A 344 -14.88 18.67 -23.84
N ARG A 345 -13.77 18.01 -23.44
CA ARG A 345 -12.82 17.41 -24.37
C ARG A 345 -12.79 15.90 -24.21
N GLU A 346 -12.70 15.22 -25.35
CA GLU A 346 -12.48 13.77 -25.40
C GLU A 346 -10.99 13.54 -25.65
N MET A 347 -10.31 12.99 -24.62
CA MET A 347 -8.86 12.81 -24.67
C MET A 347 -8.54 11.34 -24.94
N PRO A 348 -7.79 11.03 -26.00
CA PRO A 348 -7.36 9.67 -26.26
C PRO A 348 -6.31 9.24 -25.24
N VAL A 349 -6.42 8.00 -24.79
CA VAL A 349 -5.48 7.39 -23.83
C VAL A 349 -5.08 6.01 -24.33
N LYS A 350 -3.87 5.61 -23.99
CA LYS A 350 -3.38 4.24 -24.19
C LYS A 350 -3.69 3.42 -22.94
N VAL A 351 -4.19 2.21 -23.16
CA VAL A 351 -4.48 1.25 -22.10
C VAL A 351 -3.25 0.36 -21.88
N THR A 352 -2.82 0.22 -20.64
CA THR A 352 -1.65 -0.55 -20.25
C THR A 352 -1.98 -1.47 -19.07
N LYS A 353 -1.04 -2.31 -18.70
CA LYS A 353 -1.09 -2.95 -17.38
C LYS A 353 -1.06 -1.87 -16.29
N PRO A 354 -1.64 -2.12 -15.12
CA PRO A 354 -1.73 -1.11 -14.05
C PRO A 354 -0.41 -0.96 -13.26
N VAL A 355 0.68 -0.71 -13.96
CA VAL A 355 2.00 -0.40 -13.40
C VAL A 355 2.77 0.44 -14.42
N PHE A 356 3.48 1.46 -13.97
CA PHE A 356 4.10 2.46 -14.86
C PHE A 356 5.60 2.62 -14.65
N VAL A 357 6.06 2.56 -13.40
CA VAL A 357 7.47 2.74 -13.03
C VAL A 357 7.87 1.68 -12.00
N ARG A 358 9.04 1.09 -12.20
CA ARG A 358 9.63 0.15 -11.23
C ARG A 358 11.14 0.37 -11.19
N ASN A 359 11.70 0.52 -9.96
CA ASN A 359 13.12 0.81 -9.76
C ASN A 359 13.59 2.00 -10.61
N GLY A 360 12.79 3.09 -10.60
CA GLY A 360 13.09 4.31 -11.31
C GLY A 360 12.96 4.25 -12.83
N LYS A 361 12.48 3.14 -13.41
CA LYS A 361 12.39 2.95 -14.86
C LYS A 361 10.95 2.73 -15.31
N ALA A 362 10.63 3.27 -16.47
CA ALA A 362 9.36 3.02 -17.14
C ALA A 362 9.21 1.52 -17.48
N VAL A 363 8.02 0.97 -17.20
CA VAL A 363 7.68 -0.44 -17.48
C VAL A 363 6.42 -0.58 -18.34
N ALA A 364 5.80 0.54 -18.71
CA ALA A 364 4.61 0.58 -19.56
C ALA A 364 4.94 1.13 -20.95
#